data_2afff1d995096e955ad05aeddf6b164c
#
_entry.id   2afff1d995096e955ad05aeddf6b164c
#
_cell.length_a   1.000
_cell.length_b   1.000
_cell.length_c   1.000
_cell.angle_alpha   90.00
_cell.angle_beta   90.00
_cell.angle_gamma   90.00
#
_symmetry.space_group_name_H-M   'P 1'
#
loop_
_entity.id
_entity.type
_entity.pdbx_description
1 polymer ?
#
loop_
_entity_poly.entity_id
_entity_poly.type
_entity_poly.pdbx_seq_one_letter_code
_entity_poly.pdbx_strand_id
1 'polypeptide(L)'
;MKNPPVVEEISVRYQDLDPYGHVNNALHLAYFEAARLAYWKLLSQNLGLGPLEAGDIPGVRYVIAEATVRYRAPIFLGDALYGAASIRTVTNRSFTMDYELRAGESYDAGRTAAEGTSVQVFYDPDTHEVRPRPEWFLAAVAAIEGRTEESFAPPPKQAG
;
A
#
# COMPACT_ATOMS: atom_id res chain seq x y z
N MET A 1 7.60 9.14 3.02
CA MET A 1 6.18 9.62 2.98
C MET A 1 5.94 10.47 4.22
N LYS A 2 5.34 11.65 4.10
CA LYS A 2 5.08 12.55 5.23
C LYS A 2 3.66 12.32 5.73
N ASN A 3 3.51 12.03 7.05
CA ASN A 3 2.22 11.77 7.70
C ASN A 3 1.35 10.74 6.93
N PRO A 4 1.81 9.52 6.72
CA PRO A 4 1.00 8.51 6.07
C PRO A 4 -0.22 8.16 6.94
N PRO A 5 -1.36 7.78 6.37
CA PRO A 5 -2.55 7.41 7.14
C PRO A 5 -2.34 6.16 7.97
N VAL A 6 -1.40 5.30 7.58
CA VAL A 6 -1.08 4.06 8.27
C VAL A 6 0.41 3.78 8.25
N VAL A 7 0.90 3.27 9.37
CA VAL A 7 2.25 2.70 9.54
C VAL A 7 2.09 1.36 10.24
N GLU A 8 2.68 0.32 9.67
CA GLU A 8 2.70 -1.05 10.21
C GLU A 8 4.13 -1.44 10.57
N GLU A 9 4.34 -1.98 11.75
CA GLU A 9 5.60 -2.60 12.12
C GLU A 9 5.72 -3.99 11.49
N ILE A 10 6.84 -4.23 10.82
CA ILE A 10 7.07 -5.45 10.03
C ILE A 10 8.24 -6.23 10.65
N SER A 11 7.99 -7.47 11.04
CA SER A 11 9.03 -8.35 11.54
C SER A 11 9.89 -8.90 10.41
N VAL A 12 11.18 -8.59 10.43
CA VAL A 12 12.17 -9.20 9.52
C VAL A 12 12.55 -10.59 10.07
N ARG A 13 12.32 -11.63 9.28
CA ARG A 13 12.58 -13.02 9.67
C ARG A 13 13.90 -13.51 9.08
N TYR A 14 14.53 -14.50 9.71
CA TYR A 14 15.77 -15.09 9.20
C TYR A 14 15.65 -15.62 7.77
N GLN A 15 14.52 -16.26 7.43
CA GLN A 15 14.25 -16.76 6.07
C GLN A 15 14.03 -15.66 5.01
N ASP A 16 13.91 -14.41 5.43
CA ASP A 16 13.78 -13.28 4.53
C ASP A 16 15.13 -12.82 3.96
N LEU A 17 16.24 -13.32 4.52
CA LEU A 17 17.59 -12.91 4.15
C LEU A 17 18.07 -13.66 2.90
N ASP A 18 18.89 -12.96 2.11
CA ASP A 18 19.66 -13.54 1.04
C ASP A 18 21.04 -14.02 1.55
N PRO A 19 21.89 -14.65 0.69
CA PRO A 19 23.22 -15.10 1.07
C PRO A 19 24.18 -13.99 1.54
N TYR A 20 23.86 -12.72 1.27
CA TYR A 20 24.66 -11.55 1.68
C TYR A 20 24.26 -11.01 3.06
N GLY A 21 23.22 -11.61 3.70
CA GLY A 21 22.81 -11.26 5.05
C GLY A 21 21.86 -10.07 5.15
N HIS A 22 21.30 -9.60 4.05
CA HIS A 22 20.23 -8.60 4.05
C HIS A 22 18.96 -9.14 3.39
N VAL A 23 17.83 -8.47 3.63
CA VAL A 23 16.54 -8.90 3.10
C VAL A 23 16.58 -9.03 1.59
N ASN A 24 16.15 -10.19 1.09
CA ASN A 24 16.05 -10.46 -0.34
C ASN A 24 15.15 -9.42 -1.02
N ASN A 25 15.61 -8.91 -2.16
CA ASN A 25 14.93 -7.87 -2.92
C ASN A 25 13.48 -8.24 -3.29
N ALA A 26 13.18 -9.51 -3.55
CA ALA A 26 11.83 -9.97 -3.87
C ALA A 26 10.83 -9.78 -2.70
N LEU A 27 11.30 -9.78 -1.45
CA LEU A 27 10.43 -9.67 -0.27
C LEU A 27 9.94 -8.25 0.00
N HIS A 28 10.53 -7.24 -0.61
CA HIS A 28 10.05 -5.85 -0.46
C HIS A 28 8.60 -5.69 -0.93
N LEU A 29 8.18 -6.44 -1.96
CA LEU A 29 6.78 -6.46 -2.39
C LEU A 29 5.86 -7.10 -1.34
N ALA A 30 6.31 -8.13 -0.63
CA ALA A 30 5.56 -8.72 0.47
C ALA A 30 5.44 -7.76 1.66
N TYR A 31 6.46 -6.96 1.93
CA TYR A 31 6.41 -5.92 2.95
C TYR A 31 5.47 -4.76 2.56
N PHE A 32 5.43 -4.38 1.28
CA PHE A 32 4.40 -3.45 0.79
C PHE A 32 2.99 -4.03 0.91
N GLU A 33 2.84 -5.34 0.75
CA GLU A 33 1.57 -6.01 0.97
C GLU A 33 1.12 -5.94 2.43
N ALA A 34 2.03 -6.11 3.38
CA ALA A 34 1.73 -5.92 4.80
C ALA A 34 1.24 -4.50 5.11
N ALA A 35 1.92 -3.47 4.57
CA ALA A 35 1.49 -2.08 4.70
C ALA A 35 0.12 -1.82 4.04
N ARG A 36 -0.12 -2.42 2.87
CA ARG A 36 -1.42 -2.35 2.18
C ARG A 36 -2.53 -3.01 3.00
N LEU A 37 -2.25 -4.16 3.62
CA LEU A 37 -3.22 -4.81 4.49
C LEU A 37 -3.58 -3.94 5.70
N ALA A 38 -2.60 -3.27 6.31
CA ALA A 38 -2.84 -2.31 7.38
C ALA A 38 -3.73 -1.15 6.91
N TYR A 39 -3.53 -0.65 5.68
CA TYR A 39 -4.40 0.35 5.07
C TYR A 39 -5.84 -0.15 4.93
N TRP A 40 -6.04 -1.39 4.47
CA TRP A 40 -7.38 -1.97 4.36
C TRP A 40 -8.05 -2.18 5.71
N LYS A 41 -7.30 -2.55 6.74
CA LYS A 41 -7.81 -2.62 8.11
C LYS A 41 -8.30 -1.25 8.59
N LEU A 42 -7.53 -0.19 8.35
CA LEU A 42 -7.93 1.18 8.67
C LEU A 42 -9.21 1.61 7.92
N LEU A 43 -9.29 1.30 6.62
CA LEU A 43 -10.48 1.60 5.81
C LEU A 43 -11.71 0.84 6.32
N SER A 44 -11.57 -0.43 6.65
CA SER A 44 -12.66 -1.25 7.22
C SER A 44 -13.17 -0.70 8.55
N GLN A 45 -12.25 -0.29 9.44
CA GLN A 45 -12.60 0.34 10.72
C GLN A 45 -13.36 1.65 10.50
N ASN A 46 -12.91 2.48 9.58
CA ASN A 46 -13.55 3.76 9.24
C ASN A 46 -14.98 3.55 8.68
N LEU A 47 -15.20 2.47 7.94
CA LEU A 47 -16.50 2.08 7.42
C LEU A 47 -17.40 1.36 8.44
N GLY A 48 -16.90 1.05 9.63
CA GLY A 48 -17.64 0.30 10.65
C GLY A 48 -17.89 -1.18 10.30
N LEU A 49 -17.08 -1.76 9.40
CA LEU A 49 -17.23 -3.14 8.95
C LEU A 49 -16.60 -4.18 9.90
N GLY A 50 -15.93 -3.72 10.96
CA GLY A 50 -15.24 -4.60 11.91
C GLY A 50 -13.87 -5.10 11.41
N PRO A 51 -13.29 -6.12 12.08
CA PRO A 51 -11.99 -6.65 11.71
C PRO A 51 -12.04 -7.39 10.38
N LEU A 52 -11.02 -7.16 9.54
CA LEU A 52 -10.84 -7.93 8.30
C LEU A 52 -10.18 -9.28 8.61
N GLU A 53 -10.87 -10.37 8.36
CA GLU A 53 -10.32 -11.72 8.57
C GLU A 53 -9.35 -12.13 7.47
N ALA A 54 -9.57 -11.69 6.23
CA ALA A 54 -8.78 -12.08 5.06
C ALA A 54 -8.30 -10.91 4.19
N GLY A 55 -8.33 -9.67 4.70
CA GLY A 55 -7.97 -8.51 3.89
C GLY A 55 -9.03 -8.08 2.87
N ASP A 56 -10.19 -8.71 2.89
CA ASP A 56 -11.30 -8.43 1.97
C ASP A 56 -12.23 -7.36 2.53
N ILE A 57 -12.32 -6.23 1.84
CA ILE A 57 -13.38 -5.25 2.07
C ILE A 57 -14.55 -5.60 1.15
N PRO A 58 -15.77 -5.78 1.67
CA PRO A 58 -16.94 -6.09 0.83
C PRO A 58 -17.08 -5.12 -0.33
N GLY A 59 -17.14 -5.65 -1.56
CA GLY A 59 -17.24 -4.87 -2.79
C GLY A 59 -15.93 -4.28 -3.32
N VAL A 60 -14.81 -4.42 -2.63
CA VAL A 60 -13.49 -4.00 -3.12
C VAL A 60 -12.68 -5.22 -3.53
N ARG A 61 -12.83 -5.63 -4.78
CA ARG A 61 -11.99 -6.66 -5.40
C ARG A 61 -11.12 -6.02 -6.48
N TYR A 62 -9.84 -6.36 -6.50
CA TYR A 62 -8.88 -5.80 -7.44
C TYR A 62 -7.77 -6.80 -7.75
N VAL A 63 -7.07 -6.52 -8.84
CA VAL A 63 -5.80 -7.16 -9.20
C VAL A 63 -4.72 -6.10 -9.29
N ILE A 64 -3.48 -6.49 -9.00
CA ILE A 64 -2.32 -5.61 -9.19
C ILE A 64 -1.90 -5.71 -10.65
N ALA A 65 -2.01 -4.60 -11.37
CA ALA A 65 -1.61 -4.49 -12.77
C ALA A 65 -0.14 -4.08 -12.93
N GLU A 66 0.39 -3.34 -11.97
CA GLU A 66 1.78 -2.86 -11.97
C GLU A 66 2.26 -2.72 -10.53
N ALA A 67 3.53 -3.04 -10.30
CA ALA A 67 4.21 -2.74 -9.06
C ALA A 67 5.64 -2.30 -9.34
N THR A 68 6.11 -1.30 -8.62
CA THR A 68 7.50 -0.81 -8.68
C THR A 68 8.13 -0.83 -7.31
N VAL A 69 9.42 -1.12 -7.26
CA VAL A 69 10.23 -1.02 -6.04
C VAL A 69 11.50 -0.25 -6.37
N ARG A 70 11.83 0.70 -5.51
CA ARG A 70 13.10 1.42 -5.54
C ARG A 70 13.82 1.17 -4.22
N TYR A 71 14.91 0.43 -4.28
CA TYR A 71 15.76 0.11 -3.14
C TYR A 71 16.65 1.30 -2.80
N ARG A 72 16.68 1.72 -1.52
CA ARG A 72 17.45 2.85 -1.04
C ARG A 72 18.58 2.44 -0.10
N ALA A 73 18.30 1.48 0.78
CA ALA A 73 19.26 0.97 1.74
C ALA A 73 18.96 -0.50 2.08
N PRO A 74 19.94 -1.32 2.42
CA PRO A 74 19.71 -2.70 2.84
C PRO A 74 18.92 -2.75 4.16
N ILE A 75 18.15 -3.81 4.33
CA ILE A 75 17.43 -4.15 5.57
C ILE A 75 18.08 -5.40 6.13
N PHE A 76 18.36 -5.41 7.43
CA PHE A 76 19.07 -6.51 8.11
C PHE A 76 18.16 -7.22 9.12
N LEU A 77 18.54 -8.42 9.50
CA LEU A 77 17.91 -9.13 10.62
C LEU A 77 18.08 -8.31 11.90
N GLY A 78 16.98 -8.07 12.60
CA GLY A 78 16.96 -7.28 13.83
C GLY A 78 16.72 -5.78 13.62
N ASP A 79 16.64 -5.31 12.36
CA ASP A 79 16.12 -3.96 12.10
C ASP A 79 14.66 -3.88 12.56
N ALA A 80 14.29 -2.83 13.29
CA ALA A 80 12.90 -2.44 13.45
C ALA A 80 12.46 -1.81 12.11
N LEU A 81 11.56 -2.49 11.42
CA LEU A 81 11.10 -2.11 10.09
C LEU A 81 9.65 -1.64 10.13
N TYR A 82 9.39 -0.52 9.49
CA TYR A 82 8.08 0.10 9.40
C TYR A 82 7.68 0.26 7.94
N GLY A 83 6.48 -0.19 7.60
CA GLY A 83 5.88 -0.03 6.28
C GLY A 83 4.72 0.96 6.33
N ALA A 84 4.74 1.96 5.46
CA ALA A 84 3.65 2.90 5.27
C ALA A 84 2.99 2.72 3.92
N ALA A 85 1.68 2.98 3.85
CA ALA A 85 0.91 2.96 2.62
C ALA A 85 -0.06 4.15 2.57
N SER A 86 -0.28 4.66 1.37
CA SER A 86 -1.21 5.77 1.09
C SER A 86 -1.77 5.62 -0.32
N ILE A 87 -3.02 5.98 -0.55
CA ILE A 87 -3.60 6.05 -1.90
C ILE A 87 -3.29 7.43 -2.49
N ARG A 88 -2.56 7.43 -3.61
CA ARG A 88 -2.18 8.65 -4.32
C ARG A 88 -3.26 9.13 -5.28
N THR A 89 -3.80 8.24 -6.11
CA THR A 89 -4.81 8.56 -7.13
C THR A 89 -5.91 7.52 -7.17
N VAL A 90 -7.12 7.95 -7.52
CA VAL A 90 -8.28 7.08 -7.73
C VAL A 90 -8.95 7.48 -9.04
N THR A 91 -9.19 6.49 -9.90
CA THR A 91 -10.00 6.63 -11.11
C THR A 91 -11.31 5.87 -10.97
N ASN A 92 -12.12 5.83 -12.01
CA ASN A 92 -13.33 5.01 -12.00
C ASN A 92 -13.04 3.50 -11.95
N ARG A 93 -11.87 3.05 -12.45
CA ARG A 93 -11.56 1.61 -12.60
C ARG A 93 -10.26 1.17 -11.92
N SER A 94 -9.52 2.10 -11.35
CA SER A 94 -8.21 1.80 -10.74
C SER A 94 -7.86 2.79 -9.64
N PHE A 95 -6.89 2.42 -8.82
CA PHE A 95 -6.25 3.31 -7.87
C PHE A 95 -4.75 3.00 -7.80
N THR A 96 -3.96 4.01 -7.42
CA THR A 96 -2.52 3.86 -7.24
C THR A 96 -2.18 4.05 -5.78
N MET A 97 -1.43 3.13 -5.22
CA MET A 97 -0.87 3.25 -3.87
C MET A 97 0.63 3.54 -3.92
N ASP A 98 1.07 4.35 -2.99
CA ASP A 98 2.47 4.58 -2.67
C ASP A 98 2.84 3.85 -1.38
N TYR A 99 4.08 3.36 -1.34
CA TYR A 99 4.64 2.65 -0.20
C TYR A 99 6.00 3.21 0.18
N GLU A 100 6.31 3.16 1.47
CA GLU A 100 7.64 3.45 1.97
C GLU A 100 8.00 2.49 3.10
N LEU A 101 9.18 1.87 3.01
CA LEU A 101 9.77 1.10 4.09
C LEU A 101 10.86 1.93 4.78
N ARG A 102 10.81 2.00 6.09
CA ARG A 102 11.81 2.67 6.92
C ARG A 102 12.33 1.73 8.00
N ALA A 103 13.65 1.75 8.21
CA ALA A 103 14.31 0.98 9.26
C ALA A 103 14.96 1.92 10.28
N GLY A 104 14.66 1.72 11.57
CA GLY A 104 15.15 2.56 12.66
C GLY A 104 14.28 2.48 13.90
N GLU A 105 14.46 3.38 14.86
CA GLU A 105 13.75 3.38 16.14
C GLU A 105 12.25 3.67 16.02
N SER A 106 11.85 4.39 14.96
CA SER A 106 10.46 4.67 14.63
C SER A 106 10.35 4.94 13.13
N TYR A 107 9.13 5.02 12.61
CA TYR A 107 8.92 5.41 11.21
C TYR A 107 9.53 6.78 10.91
N ASP A 108 9.29 7.78 11.75
CA ASP A 108 9.73 9.15 11.50
C ASP A 108 11.25 9.32 11.62
N ALA A 109 11.89 8.63 12.55
CA ALA A 109 13.34 8.66 12.77
C ALA A 109 14.11 7.64 11.90
N GLY A 110 13.40 6.70 11.27
CA GLY A 110 14.00 5.64 10.47
C GLY A 110 14.58 6.14 9.15
N ARG A 111 15.64 5.47 8.67
CA ARG A 111 16.17 5.66 7.31
C ARG A 111 15.23 5.03 6.29
N THR A 112 15.03 5.67 5.16
CA THR A 112 14.27 5.08 4.05
C THR A 112 15.06 3.89 3.49
N ALA A 113 14.45 2.69 3.55
CA ALA A 113 15.02 1.47 3.03
C ALA A 113 14.51 1.17 1.61
N ALA A 114 13.24 1.39 1.35
CA ALA A 114 12.66 1.27 0.02
C ALA A 114 11.44 2.17 -0.15
N GLU A 115 11.16 2.50 -1.40
CA GLU A 115 9.94 3.17 -1.85
C GLU A 115 9.33 2.39 -3.00
N GLY A 116 8.03 2.46 -3.16
CA GLY A 116 7.37 1.81 -4.29
C GLY A 116 5.98 2.30 -4.56
N THR A 117 5.44 1.82 -5.66
CA THR A 117 4.07 2.09 -6.06
C THR A 117 3.41 0.82 -6.55
N SER A 118 2.09 0.75 -6.48
CA SER A 118 1.34 -0.26 -7.20
C SER A 118 0.08 0.35 -7.81
N VAL A 119 -0.29 -0.16 -8.98
CA VAL A 119 -1.55 0.17 -9.65
C VAL A 119 -2.49 -1.01 -9.49
N GLN A 120 -3.61 -0.77 -8.84
CA GLN A 120 -4.68 -1.74 -8.68
C GLN A 120 -5.82 -1.44 -9.63
N VAL A 121 -6.35 -2.46 -10.28
CA VAL A 121 -7.50 -2.38 -11.17
C VAL A 121 -8.66 -3.11 -10.52
N PHE A 122 -9.80 -2.44 -10.35
CA PHE A 122 -11.01 -3.09 -9.85
C PHE A 122 -11.44 -4.18 -10.81
N TYR A 123 -11.62 -5.39 -10.29
CA TYR A 123 -11.77 -6.58 -11.07
C TYR A 123 -12.77 -7.54 -10.43
N ASP A 124 -13.57 -8.17 -11.26
CA ASP A 124 -14.47 -9.22 -10.84
C ASP A 124 -13.86 -10.59 -11.19
N PRO A 125 -13.49 -11.40 -10.19
CA PRO A 125 -12.88 -12.69 -10.44
C PRO A 125 -13.87 -13.73 -11.03
N ASP A 126 -15.18 -13.53 -10.84
CA ASP A 126 -16.20 -14.46 -11.31
C ASP A 126 -16.50 -14.27 -12.80
N THR A 127 -16.49 -13.02 -13.26
CA THR A 127 -16.71 -12.66 -14.68
C THR A 127 -15.44 -12.40 -15.46
N HIS A 128 -14.29 -12.29 -14.78
CA HIS A 128 -12.99 -11.90 -15.35
C HIS A 128 -13.00 -10.52 -16.02
N GLU A 129 -13.79 -9.59 -15.51
CA GLU A 129 -13.95 -8.26 -16.09
C GLU A 129 -13.48 -7.15 -15.16
N VAL A 130 -12.98 -6.07 -15.78
CA VAL A 130 -12.69 -4.81 -15.08
C VAL A 130 -14.01 -4.14 -14.71
N ARG A 131 -14.13 -3.72 -13.43
CA ARG A 131 -15.33 -3.09 -12.91
C ARG A 131 -15.09 -1.63 -12.48
N PRO A 132 -16.13 -0.82 -12.41
CA PRO A 132 -16.04 0.47 -11.75
C PRO A 132 -15.84 0.28 -10.25
N ARG A 133 -15.16 1.24 -9.61
CA ARG A 133 -15.05 1.30 -8.15
C ARG A 133 -16.43 1.39 -7.50
N PRO A 134 -16.60 0.89 -6.25
CA PRO A 134 -17.79 1.18 -5.48
C PRO A 134 -18.00 2.70 -5.32
N GLU A 135 -19.25 3.16 -5.32
CA GLU A 135 -19.55 4.60 -5.22
C GLU A 135 -18.97 5.25 -3.97
N TRP A 136 -19.05 4.55 -2.84
CA TRP A 136 -18.54 5.01 -1.53
C TRP A 136 -17.01 5.05 -1.43
N PHE A 137 -16.26 4.36 -2.32
CA PHE A 137 -14.82 4.12 -2.17
C PHE A 137 -14.01 5.42 -2.11
N LEU A 138 -14.28 6.37 -3.01
CA LEU A 138 -13.51 7.62 -3.09
C LEU A 138 -13.71 8.48 -1.83
N ALA A 139 -14.94 8.60 -1.34
CA ALA A 139 -15.25 9.35 -0.13
C ALA A 139 -14.59 8.74 1.11
N ALA A 140 -14.60 7.41 1.23
CA ALA A 140 -13.96 6.71 2.33
C ALA A 140 -12.43 6.87 2.31
N VAL A 141 -11.81 6.77 1.13
CA VAL A 141 -10.38 7.03 0.95
C VAL A 141 -10.04 8.49 1.31
N ALA A 142 -10.82 9.44 0.83
CA ALA A 142 -10.63 10.87 1.12
C ALA A 142 -10.67 11.14 2.63
N ALA A 143 -11.59 10.51 3.36
CA ALA A 143 -11.72 10.64 4.80
C ALA A 143 -10.47 10.17 5.57
N ILE A 144 -9.91 9.00 5.24
CA ILE A 144 -8.73 8.47 5.94
C ILE A 144 -7.43 9.13 5.52
N GLU A 145 -7.34 9.63 4.29
CA GLU A 145 -6.18 10.37 3.79
C GLU A 145 -6.18 11.84 4.24
N GLY A 146 -7.29 12.34 4.79
CA GLY A 146 -7.43 13.74 5.17
C GLY A 146 -7.34 14.70 3.98
N ARG A 147 -7.85 14.29 2.81
CA ARG A 147 -7.79 15.00 1.53
C ARG A 147 -9.18 15.16 0.91
N THR A 148 -9.33 16.11 -0.01
CA THR A 148 -10.58 16.23 -0.78
C THR A 148 -10.64 15.18 -1.90
N GLU A 149 -11.84 14.78 -2.31
CA GLU A 149 -12.03 13.78 -3.37
C GLU A 149 -11.36 14.20 -4.70
N GLU A 150 -11.43 15.48 -5.05
CA GLU A 150 -10.84 16.04 -6.29
C GLU A 150 -9.32 15.87 -6.33
N SER A 151 -8.67 15.85 -5.16
CA SER A 151 -7.21 15.71 -5.05
C SER A 151 -6.68 14.35 -5.49
N PHE A 152 -7.55 13.34 -5.65
CA PHE A 152 -7.19 12.01 -6.12
C PHE A 152 -7.24 11.86 -7.64
N ALA A 153 -7.67 12.88 -8.37
CA ALA A 153 -7.64 12.83 -9.82
C ALA A 153 -6.21 12.58 -10.34
N PRO A 154 -6.01 11.69 -11.30
CA PRO A 154 -4.69 11.49 -11.90
C PRO A 154 -4.25 12.78 -12.61
N PRO A 155 -2.92 13.06 -12.65
CA PRO A 155 -2.40 14.20 -13.39
C PRO A 155 -2.80 14.07 -14.87
N PRO A 156 -3.03 15.20 -15.57
CA PRO A 156 -3.35 15.17 -16.98
C PRO A 156 -2.24 14.41 -17.73
N LYS A 157 -2.65 13.54 -18.66
CA LYS A 157 -1.69 12.86 -19.53
C LYS A 157 -0.88 13.93 -20.26
N GLN A 158 0.44 13.92 -20.06
CA GLN A 158 1.32 14.74 -20.89
C GLN A 158 1.09 14.29 -22.34
N ALA A 159 0.70 15.23 -23.20
CA ALA A 159 0.64 15.00 -24.63
C ALA A 159 2.07 14.66 -25.09
N GLY A 160 2.26 13.42 -25.50
CA GLY A 160 3.53 12.96 -26.11
C GLY A 160 3.63 13.47 -27.54
#